data_b3cde0081ce9ba62381429d916826eac
#
_entry.id   b3cde0081ce9ba62381429d916826eac
#
_cell.length_a   1.000
_cell.length_b   1.000
_cell.length_c   1.000
_cell.angle_alpha   90.00
_cell.angle_beta   90.00
_cell.angle_gamma   90.00
#
_symmetry.space_group_name_H-M   'P 1'
#
loop_
_entity.id
_entity.type
_entity.pdbx_description
1 polymer ?
#
loop_
_entity_poly.entity_id
_entity_poly.type
_entity_poly.pdbx_seq_one_letter_code
_entity_poly.pdbx_strand_id
1 'polypeptide(L)'
;MTEKETIIKKLSQTWDMPSKLTPIVIVGAGGIVNDAHLPAYKKAGFKVKGIYDIDKSKAQDLAKKFNIDKVFETLEEAIEDKECIFDLALPPANLLDVVSQLPEDSFAILQKPLGRTLEEGREILKTCHEKNITASMNFQLRFSPTMLPLYEAIDKGLLGDLVELEVHVNVHTPWELWPFLKTLDRVEVPLHSIHYIDWIRSVLGNPAGVYCQSVKHPKVTELADCRSSAIFNYGDQIRCCMSINHSHSFGKKHQNGTIRLEGTEGAALVTLGLLMNYPEGEPEKLEIITKGTDWTEVDIQGRWFPDAFIGVMSNMQRFKNGEDEKLISPIEDSIHTMS
;
A
#
# COMPACT_ATOMS: atom_id res chain seq x y z
N MET A 1 32.30 1.72 14.94
CA MET A 1 31.14 2.14 14.11
C MET A 1 31.60 3.31 13.25
N THR A 2 31.52 3.17 11.95
CA THR A 2 31.90 4.22 10.99
C THR A 2 30.84 5.34 10.96
N GLU A 3 31.17 6.46 10.34
CA GLU A 3 30.20 7.55 10.13
C GLU A 3 28.98 7.07 9.32
N LYS A 4 29.21 6.28 8.26
CA LYS A 4 28.14 5.73 7.43
C LYS A 4 27.21 4.76 8.21
N GLU A 5 27.76 3.89 9.05
CA GLU A 5 26.94 3.03 9.93
C GLU A 5 26.09 3.86 10.92
N THR A 6 26.64 4.98 11.39
CA THR A 6 25.90 5.91 12.25
C THR A 6 24.74 6.59 11.51
N ILE A 7 24.95 6.97 10.24
CA ILE A 7 23.91 7.53 9.38
C ILE A 7 22.81 6.48 9.14
N ILE A 8 23.17 5.25 8.77
CA ILE A 8 22.21 4.15 8.52
C ILE A 8 21.29 3.94 9.73
N LYS A 9 21.84 3.91 10.95
CA LYS A 9 21.03 3.72 12.17
C LYS A 9 20.10 4.89 12.53
N LYS A 10 20.29 6.05 11.91
CA LYS A 10 19.51 7.27 12.17
C LYS A 10 18.56 7.63 11.02
N LEU A 11 18.41 6.77 10.02
CA LEU A 11 17.49 7.00 8.92
C LEU A 11 16.05 7.13 9.45
N SER A 12 15.29 8.06 8.90
CA SER A 12 13.94 8.37 9.36
C SER A 12 12.97 7.25 9.04
N GLN A 13 12.09 6.95 9.98
CA GLN A 13 11.07 5.90 9.87
C GLN A 13 9.66 6.45 10.10
N THR A 14 9.53 7.76 10.22
CA THR A 14 8.30 8.43 10.61
C THR A 14 7.80 9.35 9.50
N TRP A 15 6.49 9.52 9.48
CA TRP A 15 5.81 10.50 8.64
C TRP A 15 5.65 11.82 9.41
N ASP A 16 5.64 12.90 8.67
CA ASP A 16 5.20 14.16 9.24
C ASP A 16 3.69 14.11 9.52
N MET A 17 3.30 14.45 10.73
CA MET A 17 1.89 14.49 11.14
C MET A 17 1.27 15.83 10.76
N PRO A 18 -0.05 15.86 10.40
CA PRO A 18 -0.72 17.12 10.10
C PRO A 18 -0.85 18.00 11.34
N SER A 19 -0.65 19.31 11.17
CA SER A 19 -0.80 20.29 12.25
C SER A 19 -2.26 20.47 12.69
N LYS A 20 -3.20 20.19 11.77
CA LYS A 20 -4.65 20.22 12.02
C LYS A 20 -5.29 18.93 11.52
N LEU A 21 -6.08 18.30 12.38
CA LEU A 21 -6.81 17.09 12.02
C LEU A 21 -8.11 17.39 11.30
N THR A 22 -8.28 16.80 10.13
CA THR A 22 -9.54 16.78 9.38
C THR A 22 -10.33 15.53 9.75
N PRO A 23 -11.65 15.61 10.01
CA PRO A 23 -12.46 14.43 10.27
C PRO A 23 -12.48 13.46 9.08
N ILE A 24 -12.52 12.17 9.37
CA ILE A 24 -12.54 11.10 8.38
C ILE A 24 -13.91 10.44 8.37
N VAL A 25 -14.47 10.21 7.21
CA VAL A 25 -15.62 9.33 7.00
C VAL A 25 -15.13 8.08 6.26
N ILE A 26 -15.41 6.92 6.84
CA ILE A 26 -15.04 5.63 6.25
C ILE A 26 -16.25 5.06 5.52
N VAL A 27 -16.06 4.71 4.25
CA VAL A 27 -17.03 4.03 3.41
C VAL A 27 -16.52 2.63 3.12
N GLY A 28 -17.19 1.63 3.69
CA GLY A 28 -16.78 0.23 3.75
C GLY A 28 -16.34 -0.18 5.16
N ALA A 29 -16.80 -1.35 5.62
CA ALA A 29 -16.50 -1.92 6.94
C ALA A 29 -15.93 -3.33 6.82
N GLY A 30 -15.08 -3.56 5.81
CA GLY A 30 -14.45 -4.85 5.55
C GLY A 30 -13.27 -5.16 6.48
N GLY A 31 -12.67 -6.35 6.28
CA GLY A 31 -11.55 -6.84 7.08
C GLY A 31 -10.38 -5.86 7.13
N ILE A 32 -10.02 -5.23 5.99
CA ILE A 32 -8.89 -4.28 5.96
C ILE A 32 -9.13 -3.05 6.84
N VAL A 33 -10.39 -2.60 6.97
CA VAL A 33 -10.76 -1.49 7.87
C VAL A 33 -10.58 -1.90 9.32
N ASN A 34 -11.02 -3.13 9.65
CA ASN A 34 -10.86 -3.69 10.99
C ASN A 34 -9.40 -3.91 11.39
N ASP A 35 -8.56 -4.40 10.46
CA ASP A 35 -7.22 -4.92 10.75
C ASP A 35 -6.12 -3.87 10.54
N ALA A 36 -6.38 -2.81 9.76
CA ALA A 36 -5.37 -1.82 9.42
C ALA A 36 -5.84 -0.37 9.55
N HIS A 37 -6.91 0.09 8.86
CA HIS A 37 -7.30 1.51 8.85
C HIS A 37 -7.63 2.01 10.25
N LEU A 38 -8.60 1.40 10.91
CA LEU A 38 -9.04 1.85 12.24
C LEU A 38 -7.95 1.68 13.33
N PRO A 39 -7.17 0.59 13.39
CA PRO A 39 -6.02 0.51 14.28
C PRO A 39 -4.99 1.63 14.03
N ALA A 40 -4.68 1.95 12.77
CA ALA A 40 -3.78 3.03 12.39
C ALA A 40 -4.31 4.40 12.83
N TYR A 41 -5.57 4.69 12.52
CA TYR A 41 -6.20 5.98 12.88
C TYR A 41 -6.30 6.17 14.39
N LYS A 42 -6.64 5.11 15.13
CA LYS A 42 -6.63 5.13 16.59
C LYS A 42 -5.23 5.39 17.16
N LYS A 43 -4.20 4.72 16.62
CA LYS A 43 -2.80 4.89 17.03
C LYS A 43 -2.29 6.32 16.76
N ALA A 44 -2.66 6.90 15.61
CA ALA A 44 -2.29 8.24 15.22
C ALA A 44 -3.15 9.36 15.85
N GLY A 45 -4.25 9.01 16.50
CA GLY A 45 -5.19 9.98 17.07
C GLY A 45 -6.05 10.70 16.01
N PHE A 46 -6.16 10.14 14.80
CA PHE A 46 -7.03 10.70 13.75
C PHE A 46 -8.51 10.57 14.15
N LYS A 47 -9.32 11.56 13.77
CA LYS A 47 -10.73 11.63 14.12
C LYS A 47 -11.59 10.95 13.07
N VAL A 48 -12.10 9.76 13.37
CA VAL A 48 -13.13 9.12 12.54
C VAL A 48 -14.48 9.68 12.96
N LYS A 49 -15.13 10.47 12.08
CA LYS A 49 -16.44 11.08 12.28
C LYS A 49 -17.56 10.06 12.24
N GLY A 50 -17.43 9.07 11.35
CA GLY A 50 -18.41 8.01 11.21
C GLY A 50 -18.02 6.98 10.16
N ILE A 51 -18.80 5.92 10.09
CA ILE A 51 -18.60 4.79 9.19
C ILE A 51 -19.91 4.40 8.51
N TYR A 52 -19.81 3.99 7.25
CA TYR A 52 -20.89 3.44 6.44
C TYR A 52 -20.48 2.13 5.80
N ASP A 53 -21.38 1.17 5.75
CA ASP A 53 -21.29 -0.04 4.92
C ASP A 53 -22.71 -0.41 4.48
N ILE A 54 -22.85 -0.99 3.28
CA ILE A 54 -24.14 -1.52 2.80
C ILE A 54 -24.67 -2.61 3.74
N ASP A 55 -23.80 -3.38 4.37
CA ASP A 55 -24.09 -4.26 5.50
C ASP A 55 -23.93 -3.47 6.80
N LYS A 56 -25.01 -2.85 7.24
CA LYS A 56 -25.04 -2.02 8.44
C LYS A 56 -24.53 -2.74 9.68
N SER A 57 -24.67 -4.06 9.78
CA SER A 57 -24.19 -4.83 10.94
C SER A 57 -22.66 -4.75 11.06
N LYS A 58 -21.94 -4.83 9.95
CA LYS A 58 -20.48 -4.67 9.94
C LYS A 58 -20.04 -3.28 10.39
N ALA A 59 -20.71 -2.23 9.90
CA ALA A 59 -20.43 -0.87 10.34
C ALA A 59 -20.69 -0.69 11.85
N GLN A 60 -21.79 -1.24 12.38
CA GLN A 60 -22.11 -1.21 13.80
C GLN A 60 -21.07 -1.95 14.66
N ASP A 61 -20.62 -3.12 14.22
CA ASP A 61 -19.62 -3.91 14.96
C ASP A 61 -18.28 -3.16 15.04
N LEU A 62 -17.83 -2.55 13.93
CA LEU A 62 -16.62 -1.74 13.93
C LEU A 62 -16.79 -0.45 14.72
N ALA A 63 -17.92 0.23 14.61
CA ALA A 63 -18.20 1.44 15.38
C ALA A 63 -18.13 1.14 16.88
N LYS A 64 -18.75 0.04 17.34
CA LYS A 64 -18.66 -0.41 18.73
C LYS A 64 -17.23 -0.75 19.16
N LYS A 65 -16.49 -1.51 18.32
CA LYS A 65 -15.12 -1.95 18.63
C LYS A 65 -14.14 -0.79 18.76
N PHE A 66 -14.28 0.24 17.91
CA PHE A 66 -13.35 1.35 17.83
C PHE A 66 -13.87 2.67 18.43
N ASN A 67 -15.06 2.64 19.07
CA ASN A 67 -15.73 3.79 19.67
C ASN A 67 -15.97 4.92 18.64
N ILE A 68 -16.55 4.57 17.50
CA ILE A 68 -16.98 5.54 16.48
C ILE A 68 -18.43 5.93 16.80
N ASP A 69 -18.67 7.23 17.00
CA ASP A 69 -19.96 7.71 17.49
C ASP A 69 -21.09 7.56 16.46
N LYS A 70 -20.78 7.62 15.16
CA LYS A 70 -21.79 7.63 14.10
C LYS A 70 -21.65 6.46 13.13
N VAL A 71 -22.74 5.72 12.96
CA VAL A 71 -22.97 4.81 11.83
C VAL A 71 -24.01 5.46 10.93
N PHE A 72 -23.64 5.72 9.69
CA PHE A 72 -24.53 6.34 8.71
C PHE A 72 -25.55 5.33 8.18
N GLU A 73 -26.78 5.78 7.92
CA GLU A 73 -27.85 4.93 7.40
C GLU A 73 -27.75 4.74 5.88
N THR A 74 -27.32 5.77 5.17
CA THR A 74 -27.20 5.76 3.71
C THR A 74 -25.84 6.30 3.26
N LEU A 75 -25.46 6.02 2.02
CA LEU A 75 -24.25 6.57 1.43
C LEU A 75 -24.33 8.07 1.31
N GLU A 76 -25.51 8.60 0.89
CA GLU A 76 -25.75 10.03 0.75
C GLU A 76 -25.49 10.77 2.07
N GLU A 77 -25.97 10.23 3.19
CA GLU A 77 -25.72 10.80 4.52
C GLU A 77 -24.22 10.76 4.86
N ALA A 78 -23.54 9.68 4.51
CA ALA A 78 -22.11 9.51 4.81
C ALA A 78 -21.23 10.51 4.06
N ILE A 79 -21.58 10.85 2.82
CA ILE A 79 -20.78 11.71 1.96
C ILE A 79 -21.27 13.18 1.90
N GLU A 80 -22.25 13.56 2.71
CA GLU A 80 -22.83 14.92 2.71
C GLU A 80 -21.81 16.00 3.06
N ASP A 81 -20.91 15.71 4.02
CA ASP A 81 -19.96 16.71 4.54
C ASP A 81 -18.61 16.66 3.79
N LYS A 82 -18.48 17.49 2.76
CA LYS A 82 -17.25 17.59 1.95
C LYS A 82 -16.02 18.13 2.70
N GLU A 83 -16.19 18.65 3.90
CA GLU A 83 -15.05 19.05 4.73
C GLU A 83 -14.28 17.87 5.30
N CYS A 84 -14.90 16.70 5.32
CA CYS A 84 -14.26 15.44 5.72
C CYS A 84 -13.30 14.94 4.63
N ILE A 85 -12.42 14.02 5.01
CA ILE A 85 -11.70 13.16 4.08
C ILE A 85 -12.44 11.83 4.00
N PHE A 86 -12.77 11.40 2.77
CA PHE A 86 -13.45 10.14 2.54
C PHE A 86 -12.44 9.01 2.37
N ASP A 87 -12.50 8.01 3.24
CA ASP A 87 -11.71 6.78 3.14
C ASP A 87 -12.57 5.68 2.50
N LEU A 88 -12.40 5.48 1.19
CA LEU A 88 -13.18 4.55 0.40
C LEU A 88 -12.53 3.15 0.41
N ALA A 89 -12.80 2.40 1.48
CA ALA A 89 -12.29 1.04 1.68
C ALA A 89 -13.18 -0.02 1.01
N LEU A 90 -13.37 0.12 -0.29
CA LEU A 90 -14.34 -0.63 -1.10
C LEU A 90 -13.66 -1.65 -2.01
N PRO A 91 -14.35 -2.73 -2.38
CA PRO A 91 -13.95 -3.56 -3.51
C PRO A 91 -13.85 -2.74 -4.80
N PRO A 92 -12.93 -3.08 -5.73
CA PRO A 92 -12.72 -2.30 -6.95
C PRO A 92 -13.99 -2.12 -7.79
N ALA A 93 -14.90 -3.10 -7.76
CA ALA A 93 -16.16 -3.05 -8.50
C ALA A 93 -17.14 -1.93 -8.05
N ASN A 94 -16.95 -1.38 -6.85
CA ASN A 94 -17.84 -0.39 -6.26
C ASN A 94 -17.22 1.03 -6.25
N LEU A 95 -15.95 1.17 -6.61
CA LEU A 95 -15.24 2.45 -6.51
C LEU A 95 -15.84 3.51 -7.43
N LEU A 96 -16.06 3.19 -8.70
CA LEU A 96 -16.59 4.14 -9.69
C LEU A 96 -17.96 4.69 -9.27
N ASP A 97 -18.86 3.81 -8.84
CA ASP A 97 -20.19 4.19 -8.41
C ASP A 97 -20.16 5.17 -7.21
N VAL A 98 -19.35 4.86 -6.19
CA VAL A 98 -19.24 5.72 -5.00
C VAL A 98 -18.51 7.02 -5.32
N VAL A 99 -17.42 7.00 -6.09
CA VAL A 99 -16.68 8.20 -6.50
C VAL A 99 -17.60 9.15 -7.28
N SER A 100 -18.47 8.61 -8.15
CA SER A 100 -19.43 9.42 -8.92
C SER A 100 -20.43 10.16 -8.04
N GLN A 101 -20.70 9.68 -6.83
CA GLN A 101 -21.63 10.29 -5.89
C GLN A 101 -20.96 11.29 -4.94
N LEU A 102 -19.62 11.24 -4.76
CA LEU A 102 -18.92 12.19 -3.89
C LEU A 102 -19.24 13.64 -4.28
N PRO A 103 -19.34 14.58 -3.32
CA PRO A 103 -19.44 16.01 -3.61
C PRO A 103 -18.26 16.52 -4.43
N GLU A 104 -18.49 17.58 -5.20
CA GLU A 104 -17.41 18.32 -5.86
C GLU A 104 -16.42 18.89 -4.83
N ASP A 105 -15.15 19.04 -5.23
CA ASP A 105 -14.03 19.52 -4.40
C ASP A 105 -13.71 18.63 -3.18
N SER A 106 -14.08 17.37 -3.21
CA SER A 106 -13.83 16.41 -2.12
C SER A 106 -12.38 15.95 -2.06
N PHE A 107 -11.99 15.44 -0.89
CA PHE A 107 -10.72 14.74 -0.66
C PHE A 107 -10.98 13.27 -0.33
N ALA A 108 -10.35 12.36 -1.05
CA ALA A 108 -10.60 10.94 -0.88
C ALA A 108 -9.33 10.07 -0.92
N ILE A 109 -9.31 9.01 -0.11
CA ILE A 109 -8.35 7.92 -0.23
C ILE A 109 -9.10 6.71 -0.80
N LEU A 110 -8.63 6.19 -1.93
CA LEU A 110 -9.23 5.05 -2.62
C LEU A 110 -8.45 3.78 -2.34
N GLN A 111 -9.14 2.69 -2.03
CA GLN A 111 -8.50 1.39 -1.86
C GLN A 111 -8.07 0.82 -3.23
N LYS A 112 -6.88 0.23 -3.26
CA LYS A 112 -6.33 -0.41 -4.45
C LYS A 112 -7.08 -1.72 -4.79
N PRO A 113 -7.12 -2.14 -6.06
CA PRO A 113 -6.68 -1.41 -7.25
C PRO A 113 -7.66 -0.31 -7.67
N LEU A 114 -7.25 0.59 -8.54
CA LEU A 114 -8.07 1.66 -9.10
C LEU A 114 -9.06 1.09 -10.14
N GLY A 115 -10.12 0.43 -9.68
CA GLY A 115 -11.05 -0.30 -10.54
C GLY A 115 -10.61 -1.73 -10.87
N ARG A 116 -11.48 -2.48 -11.57
CA ARG A 116 -11.24 -3.89 -11.97
C ARG A 116 -10.35 -3.99 -13.22
N THR A 117 -10.44 -2.98 -14.08
CA THR A 117 -9.72 -2.90 -15.34
C THR A 117 -9.07 -1.53 -15.50
N LEU A 118 -8.13 -1.40 -16.43
CA LEU A 118 -7.50 -0.13 -16.77
C LEU A 118 -8.52 0.90 -17.29
N GLU A 119 -9.53 0.44 -18.05
CA GLU A 119 -10.61 1.28 -18.57
C GLU A 119 -11.43 1.87 -17.41
N GLU A 120 -11.83 1.04 -16.47
CA GLU A 120 -12.58 1.49 -15.27
C GLU A 120 -11.73 2.46 -14.41
N GLY A 121 -10.42 2.18 -14.28
CA GLY A 121 -9.49 3.11 -13.63
C GLY A 121 -9.41 4.47 -14.31
N ARG A 122 -9.42 4.51 -15.65
CA ARG A 122 -9.47 5.76 -16.43
C ARG A 122 -10.79 6.51 -16.24
N GLU A 123 -11.90 5.79 -16.11
CA GLU A 123 -13.20 6.42 -15.83
C GLU A 123 -13.24 7.00 -14.42
N ILE A 124 -12.70 6.31 -13.41
CA ILE A 124 -12.57 6.85 -12.05
C ILE A 124 -11.72 8.13 -12.08
N LEU A 125 -10.55 8.10 -12.72
CA LEU A 125 -9.68 9.26 -12.86
C LEU A 125 -10.40 10.43 -13.53
N LYS A 126 -11.09 10.17 -14.63
CA LYS A 126 -11.90 11.17 -15.35
C LYS A 126 -12.98 11.77 -14.46
N THR A 127 -13.73 10.95 -13.72
CA THR A 127 -14.77 11.39 -12.79
C THR A 127 -14.19 12.28 -11.68
N CYS A 128 -13.02 11.91 -11.12
CA CYS A 128 -12.35 12.76 -10.15
C CYS A 128 -11.97 14.13 -10.72
N HIS A 129 -11.45 14.18 -11.95
CA HIS A 129 -11.12 15.45 -12.60
C HIS A 129 -12.35 16.29 -12.89
N GLU A 130 -13.44 15.71 -13.41
CA GLU A 130 -14.68 16.41 -13.73
C GLU A 130 -15.34 17.02 -12.49
N LYS A 131 -15.18 16.38 -11.33
CA LYS A 131 -15.74 16.82 -10.04
C LYS A 131 -14.72 17.54 -9.16
N ASN A 132 -13.51 17.80 -9.65
CA ASN A 132 -12.40 18.38 -8.88
C ASN A 132 -12.12 17.63 -7.56
N ILE A 133 -12.25 16.30 -7.58
CA ILE A 133 -11.94 15.45 -6.42
C ILE A 133 -10.44 15.24 -6.35
N THR A 134 -9.84 15.62 -5.24
CA THR A 134 -8.44 15.29 -4.93
C THR A 134 -8.38 13.89 -4.34
N ALA A 135 -7.82 12.94 -5.07
CA ALA A 135 -7.78 11.55 -4.64
C ALA A 135 -6.36 10.96 -4.59
N SER A 136 -6.13 10.14 -3.58
CA SER A 136 -4.90 9.35 -3.41
C SER A 136 -5.24 7.87 -3.35
N MET A 137 -4.38 7.05 -3.96
CA MET A 137 -4.48 5.59 -3.85
C MET A 137 -3.84 5.10 -2.55
N ASN A 138 -4.48 4.14 -1.89
CA ASN A 138 -3.94 3.51 -0.69
C ASN A 138 -2.81 2.52 -1.04
N PHE A 139 -1.70 3.04 -1.59
CA PHE A 139 -0.46 2.30 -1.81
C PHE A 139 0.43 2.39 -0.57
N GLN A 140 -0.06 1.82 0.51
CA GLN A 140 0.52 1.96 1.84
C GLN A 140 1.95 1.42 1.96
N LEU A 141 2.41 0.52 1.06
CA LEU A 141 3.80 0.04 1.11
C LEU A 141 4.82 1.19 1.02
N ARG A 142 4.53 2.24 0.24
CA ARG A 142 5.37 3.44 0.16
C ARG A 142 5.60 4.11 1.53
N PHE A 143 4.68 3.90 2.46
CA PHE A 143 4.69 4.51 3.79
C PHE A 143 5.08 3.52 4.90
N SER A 144 5.53 2.32 4.55
CA SER A 144 5.96 1.34 5.54
C SER A 144 7.20 1.83 6.30
N PRO A 145 7.28 1.57 7.62
CA PRO A 145 8.47 1.89 8.42
C PRO A 145 9.78 1.32 7.89
N THR A 146 9.72 0.25 7.07
CA THR A 146 10.91 -0.30 6.39
C THR A 146 11.26 0.44 5.11
N MET A 147 10.27 1.04 4.43
CA MET A 147 10.48 1.73 3.15
C MET A 147 10.93 3.18 3.33
N LEU A 148 10.49 3.86 4.38
CA LEU A 148 10.89 5.26 4.63
C LEU A 148 12.41 5.42 4.79
N PRO A 149 13.11 4.64 5.66
CA PRO A 149 14.55 4.71 5.75
C PRO A 149 15.27 4.26 4.47
N LEU A 150 14.65 3.36 3.69
CA LEU A 150 15.20 2.95 2.40
C LEU A 150 15.17 4.07 1.37
N TYR A 151 14.05 4.82 1.27
CA TYR A 151 13.98 6.02 0.44
C TYR A 151 15.04 7.05 0.85
N GLU A 152 15.17 7.33 2.16
CA GLU A 152 16.18 8.27 2.66
C GLU A 152 17.60 7.78 2.34
N ALA A 153 17.86 6.48 2.41
CA ALA A 153 19.17 5.92 2.03
C ALA A 153 19.47 6.11 0.54
N ILE A 154 18.48 5.95 -0.33
CA ILE A 154 18.60 6.21 -1.76
C ILE A 154 18.84 7.71 -2.00
N ASP A 155 18.04 8.58 -1.42
CA ASP A 155 18.14 10.04 -1.57
C ASP A 155 19.48 10.60 -1.07
N LYS A 156 20.04 10.00 -0.02
CA LYS A 156 21.38 10.35 0.49
C LYS A 156 22.53 9.76 -0.36
N GLY A 157 22.21 9.00 -1.42
CA GLY A 157 23.22 8.37 -2.28
C GLY A 157 24.01 7.25 -1.61
N LEU A 158 23.51 6.66 -0.50
CA LEU A 158 24.21 5.59 0.22
C LEU A 158 24.39 4.33 -0.63
N LEU A 159 23.50 4.10 -1.60
CA LEU A 159 23.56 2.96 -2.50
C LEU A 159 24.28 3.31 -3.83
N GLY A 160 24.46 4.60 -4.14
CA GLY A 160 24.94 5.05 -5.46
C GLY A 160 23.87 4.88 -6.54
N ASP A 161 24.30 4.67 -7.79
CA ASP A 161 23.39 4.39 -8.91
C ASP A 161 22.82 2.99 -8.77
N LEU A 162 21.48 2.85 -8.79
CA LEU A 162 20.83 1.55 -8.66
C LEU A 162 21.06 0.70 -9.92
N VAL A 163 21.42 -0.56 -9.73
CA VAL A 163 21.67 -1.54 -10.81
C VAL A 163 20.83 -2.80 -10.66
N GLU A 164 20.26 -3.04 -9.49
CA GLU A 164 19.49 -4.24 -9.18
C GLU A 164 18.29 -3.90 -8.32
N LEU A 165 17.11 -4.40 -8.68
CA LEU A 165 15.93 -4.43 -7.82
C LEU A 165 15.19 -5.77 -8.02
N GLU A 166 15.08 -6.54 -6.94
CA GLU A 166 14.40 -7.83 -6.94
C GLU A 166 13.36 -7.89 -5.83
N VAL A 167 12.15 -8.35 -6.16
CA VAL A 167 11.12 -8.71 -5.20
C VAL A 167 10.91 -10.21 -5.23
N HIS A 168 11.09 -10.87 -4.11
CA HIS A 168 10.86 -12.30 -3.96
C HIS A 168 9.90 -12.59 -2.82
N VAL A 169 8.77 -13.22 -3.14
CA VAL A 169 7.76 -13.65 -2.17
C VAL A 169 7.45 -15.13 -2.37
N ASN A 170 7.59 -15.92 -1.32
CA ASN A 170 7.23 -17.34 -1.28
C ASN A 170 6.58 -17.61 0.06
N VAL A 171 5.25 -17.47 0.15
CA VAL A 171 4.49 -17.48 1.41
C VAL A 171 3.22 -18.31 1.29
N HIS A 172 2.68 -18.67 2.44
CA HIS A 172 1.33 -19.20 2.55
C HIS A 172 0.36 -18.04 2.82
N THR A 173 -0.55 -17.79 1.89
CA THR A 173 -1.60 -16.79 2.06
C THR A 173 -2.91 -17.49 2.40
N PRO A 174 -3.58 -17.13 3.51
CA PRO A 174 -4.86 -17.71 3.93
C PRO A 174 -6.02 -17.15 3.10
N TRP A 175 -6.16 -17.62 1.86
CA TRP A 175 -7.11 -17.10 0.87
C TRP A 175 -8.58 -17.13 1.33
N GLU A 176 -8.91 -18.02 2.26
CA GLU A 176 -10.24 -18.14 2.85
C GLU A 176 -10.71 -16.90 3.60
N LEU A 177 -9.80 -16.03 4.01
CA LEU A 177 -10.14 -14.75 4.65
C LEU A 177 -10.80 -13.76 3.69
N TRP A 178 -10.66 -13.97 2.38
CA TRP A 178 -11.16 -13.07 1.35
C TRP A 178 -12.01 -13.82 0.29
N PRO A 179 -13.23 -14.26 0.61
CA PRO A 179 -14.07 -15.07 -0.29
C PRO A 179 -14.37 -14.41 -1.64
N PHE A 180 -14.41 -13.06 -1.69
CA PHE A 180 -14.67 -12.31 -2.92
C PHE A 180 -13.60 -12.52 -4.00
N LEU A 181 -12.39 -12.93 -3.64
CA LEU A 181 -11.32 -13.20 -4.59
C LEU A 181 -11.67 -14.30 -5.59
N LYS A 182 -12.55 -15.21 -5.21
CA LYS A 182 -13.02 -16.33 -6.06
C LYS A 182 -13.85 -15.85 -7.26
N THR A 183 -14.35 -14.62 -7.22
CA THR A 183 -15.19 -14.02 -8.27
C THR A 183 -14.38 -13.18 -9.26
N LEU A 184 -13.07 -13.06 -9.07
CA LEU A 184 -12.21 -12.21 -9.86
C LEU A 184 -11.50 -12.99 -10.97
N ASP A 185 -11.41 -12.41 -12.17
CA ASP A 185 -10.71 -12.98 -13.32
C ASP A 185 -9.18 -12.95 -13.19
N ARG A 186 -8.67 -12.07 -12.31
CA ARG A 186 -7.25 -11.93 -11.96
C ARG A 186 -7.12 -11.60 -10.49
N VAL A 187 -6.20 -12.22 -9.78
CA VAL A 187 -6.05 -12.07 -8.34
C VAL A 187 -4.67 -11.58 -7.94
N GLU A 188 -3.62 -12.30 -8.36
CA GLU A 188 -2.29 -12.11 -7.78
C GLU A 188 -1.71 -10.73 -8.12
N VAL A 189 -1.59 -10.38 -9.40
CA VAL A 189 -0.99 -9.12 -9.84
C VAL A 189 -1.80 -7.90 -9.40
N PRO A 190 -3.11 -7.80 -9.70
CA PRO A 190 -3.88 -6.60 -9.37
C PRO A 190 -4.16 -6.40 -7.88
N LEU A 191 -4.08 -7.45 -7.07
CA LEU A 191 -4.44 -7.34 -5.64
C LEU A 191 -3.27 -7.45 -4.68
N HIS A 192 -2.19 -8.15 -5.05
CA HIS A 192 -1.02 -8.35 -4.19
C HIS A 192 0.22 -7.71 -4.77
N SER A 193 0.66 -8.14 -5.94
CA SER A 193 1.87 -7.61 -6.58
C SER A 193 1.77 -6.13 -6.95
N ILE A 194 0.57 -5.58 -7.07
CA ILE A 194 0.36 -4.16 -7.36
C ILE A 194 1.09 -3.25 -6.35
N HIS A 195 1.24 -3.66 -5.10
CA HIS A 195 1.99 -2.90 -4.10
C HIS A 195 3.49 -2.84 -4.42
N TYR A 196 4.04 -3.95 -4.91
CA TYR A 196 5.44 -4.02 -5.31
C TYR A 196 5.69 -3.29 -6.60
N ILE A 197 4.78 -3.43 -7.58
CA ILE A 197 4.83 -2.71 -8.86
C ILE A 197 4.80 -1.21 -8.61
N ASP A 198 3.88 -0.74 -7.77
CA ASP A 198 3.78 0.64 -7.39
C ASP A 198 5.05 1.15 -6.68
N TRP A 199 5.58 0.35 -5.76
CA TRP A 199 6.80 0.69 -5.04
C TRP A 199 8.02 0.71 -5.98
N ILE A 200 8.19 -0.28 -6.88
CA ILE A 200 9.24 -0.30 -7.91
C ILE A 200 9.18 0.99 -8.73
N ARG A 201 7.98 1.38 -9.19
CA ARG A 201 7.77 2.61 -9.96
C ARG A 201 8.12 3.87 -9.17
N SER A 202 7.86 3.88 -7.88
CA SER A 202 8.21 5.02 -7.02
C SER A 202 9.72 5.24 -6.90
N VAL A 203 10.52 4.16 -7.07
CA VAL A 203 11.98 4.19 -6.99
C VAL A 203 12.63 4.37 -8.37
N LEU A 204 12.16 3.64 -9.38
CA LEU A 204 12.80 3.57 -10.69
C LEU A 204 12.03 4.31 -11.80
N GLY A 205 10.84 4.85 -11.51
CA GLY A 205 9.95 5.42 -12.54
C GLY A 205 9.21 4.34 -13.35
N ASN A 206 8.67 4.73 -14.51
CA ASN A 206 7.96 3.79 -15.38
C ASN A 206 8.94 2.94 -16.18
N PRO A 207 8.78 1.61 -16.24
CA PRO A 207 9.58 0.76 -17.12
C PRO A 207 9.24 1.01 -18.60
N ALA A 208 10.20 0.80 -19.49
CA ALA A 208 9.98 0.83 -20.93
C ALA A 208 9.12 -0.34 -21.44
N GLY A 209 8.98 -1.39 -20.66
CA GLY A 209 8.15 -2.55 -20.95
C GLY A 209 8.17 -3.57 -19.81
N VAL A 210 7.19 -4.46 -19.84
CA VAL A 210 7.06 -5.53 -18.82
C VAL A 210 6.77 -6.86 -19.54
N TYR A 211 7.47 -7.91 -19.12
CA TYR A 211 7.07 -9.30 -19.40
C TYR A 211 6.58 -9.92 -18.09
N CYS A 212 5.34 -10.38 -18.07
CA CYS A 212 4.74 -10.98 -16.86
C CYS A 212 3.94 -12.23 -17.23
N GLN A 213 4.03 -13.24 -16.37
CA GLN A 213 3.21 -14.44 -16.43
C GLN A 213 2.63 -14.77 -15.06
N SER A 214 1.30 -14.85 -14.98
CA SER A 214 0.59 -15.36 -13.81
C SER A 214 0.10 -16.78 -14.05
N VAL A 215 0.11 -17.60 -12.99
CA VAL A 215 -0.29 -19.01 -13.08
C VAL A 215 -1.11 -19.45 -11.88
N LYS A 216 -2.00 -20.43 -12.11
CA LYS A 216 -2.76 -21.12 -11.06
C LYS A 216 -1.88 -22.06 -10.25
N HIS A 217 -2.34 -22.38 -9.05
CA HIS A 217 -1.79 -23.50 -8.28
C HIS A 217 -2.78 -24.67 -8.32
N PRO A 218 -2.32 -25.94 -8.55
CA PRO A 218 -3.21 -27.10 -8.69
C PRO A 218 -4.11 -27.38 -7.48
N LYS A 219 -3.70 -26.95 -6.29
CA LYS A 219 -4.45 -27.11 -5.04
C LYS A 219 -5.31 -25.88 -4.66
N VAL A 220 -5.26 -24.79 -5.43
CA VAL A 220 -6.02 -23.55 -5.21
C VAL A 220 -6.81 -23.27 -6.48
N THR A 221 -7.80 -24.13 -6.74
CA THR A 221 -8.52 -24.18 -8.01
C THR A 221 -9.59 -23.09 -8.14
N GLU A 222 -10.03 -22.56 -7.01
CA GLU A 222 -11.05 -21.52 -6.92
C GLU A 222 -10.57 -20.11 -7.27
N LEU A 223 -9.26 -19.87 -7.30
CA LEU A 223 -8.69 -18.59 -7.69
C LEU A 223 -8.26 -18.60 -9.15
N ALA A 224 -8.34 -17.43 -9.79
CA ALA A 224 -7.87 -17.24 -11.16
C ALA A 224 -6.37 -17.48 -11.30
N ASP A 225 -5.58 -16.93 -10.38
CA ASP A 225 -4.16 -17.13 -10.24
C ASP A 225 -3.70 -16.83 -8.80
N CYS A 226 -2.48 -17.20 -8.44
CA CYS A 226 -1.90 -16.97 -7.11
C CYS A 226 -0.37 -16.96 -7.12
N ARG A 227 0.24 -17.01 -8.31
CA ARG A 227 1.69 -16.98 -8.51
C ARG A 227 2.00 -16.18 -9.75
N SER A 228 3.05 -15.36 -9.72
CA SER A 228 3.49 -14.60 -10.88
C SER A 228 5.01 -14.48 -10.96
N SER A 229 5.49 -14.19 -12.15
CA SER A 229 6.86 -13.74 -12.38
C SER A 229 6.83 -12.59 -13.37
N ALA A 230 7.59 -11.54 -13.09
CA ALA A 230 7.68 -10.38 -13.96
C ALA A 230 9.12 -9.91 -14.11
N ILE A 231 9.45 -9.40 -15.32
CA ILE A 231 10.69 -8.71 -15.65
C ILE A 231 10.28 -7.32 -16.13
N PHE A 232 10.88 -6.29 -15.54
CA PHE A 232 10.64 -4.88 -15.88
C PHE A 232 11.85 -4.34 -16.63
N ASN A 233 11.62 -3.77 -17.80
CA ASN A 233 12.68 -3.23 -18.65
C ASN A 233 13.00 -1.79 -18.26
N TYR A 234 14.14 -1.59 -17.61
CA TYR A 234 14.73 -0.30 -17.27
C TYR A 234 16.04 -0.03 -18.06
N GLY A 235 16.13 -0.54 -19.29
CA GLY A 235 17.31 -0.43 -20.11
C GLY A 235 18.33 -1.53 -19.86
N ASP A 236 19.60 -1.26 -20.13
CA ASP A 236 20.69 -2.24 -20.13
C ASP A 236 21.54 -2.25 -18.83
N GLN A 237 21.25 -1.33 -17.90
CA GLN A 237 22.04 -1.19 -16.67
C GLN A 237 21.30 -1.61 -15.40
N ILE A 238 19.97 -1.68 -15.43
CA ILE A 238 19.17 -2.03 -14.26
C ILE A 238 18.45 -3.37 -14.51
N ARG A 239 18.77 -4.37 -13.71
CA ARG A 239 17.97 -5.59 -13.65
C ARG A 239 16.84 -5.41 -12.62
N CYS A 240 15.60 -5.51 -13.09
CA CYS A 240 14.44 -5.42 -12.21
C CYS A 240 13.50 -6.62 -12.44
N CYS A 241 13.23 -7.40 -11.40
CA CYS A 241 12.36 -8.57 -11.51
C CYS A 241 11.57 -8.84 -10.23
N MET A 242 10.49 -9.61 -10.41
CA MET A 242 9.60 -10.02 -9.34
C MET A 242 9.25 -11.51 -9.49
N SER A 243 9.32 -12.27 -8.39
CA SER A 243 8.92 -13.68 -8.32
C SER A 243 8.03 -13.89 -7.10
N ILE A 244 6.76 -14.19 -7.33
CA ILE A 244 5.73 -14.24 -6.31
C ILE A 244 5.04 -15.60 -6.28
N ASN A 245 4.98 -16.21 -5.09
CA ASN A 245 4.24 -17.42 -4.81
C ASN A 245 3.48 -17.30 -3.49
N HIS A 246 2.17 -17.14 -3.56
CA HIS A 246 1.28 -17.07 -2.40
C HIS A 246 0.72 -18.42 -1.96
N SER A 247 1.17 -19.53 -2.57
CA SER A 247 0.63 -20.87 -2.32
C SER A 247 1.67 -21.83 -1.76
N HIS A 248 2.69 -21.33 -1.07
CA HIS A 248 3.67 -22.18 -0.38
C HIS A 248 2.98 -22.96 0.74
N SER A 249 3.03 -24.30 0.69
CA SER A 249 2.28 -25.17 1.62
C SER A 249 3.17 -26.17 2.39
N PHE A 250 4.48 -25.89 2.46
CA PHE A 250 5.44 -26.80 3.09
C PHE A 250 6.00 -26.27 4.43
N GLY A 251 5.15 -25.56 5.19
CA GLY A 251 5.47 -25.02 6.51
C GLY A 251 6.20 -23.67 6.47
N LYS A 252 6.53 -23.15 7.65
CA LYS A 252 7.04 -21.78 7.80
C LYS A 252 8.53 -21.63 7.46
N LYS A 253 9.32 -22.70 7.57
CA LYS A 253 10.80 -22.63 7.56
C LYS A 253 11.39 -21.98 6.30
N HIS A 254 10.75 -22.15 5.15
CA HIS A 254 11.23 -21.65 3.85
C HIS A 254 10.29 -20.62 3.24
N GLN A 255 9.40 -20.03 4.05
CA GLN A 255 8.70 -18.82 3.63
C GLN A 255 9.71 -17.66 3.55
N ASN A 256 9.52 -16.82 2.56
CA ASN A 256 10.38 -15.67 2.31
C ASN A 256 9.56 -14.53 1.68
N GLY A 257 9.77 -13.31 2.16
CA GLY A 257 9.24 -12.09 1.57
C GLY A 257 10.33 -11.03 1.63
N THR A 258 11.01 -10.76 0.52
CA THR A 258 12.15 -9.84 0.48
C THR A 258 12.07 -8.86 -0.68
N ILE A 259 12.60 -7.66 -0.45
CA ILE A 259 12.96 -6.70 -1.48
C ILE A 259 14.45 -6.43 -1.37
N ARG A 260 15.18 -6.62 -2.46
CA ARG A 260 16.61 -6.42 -2.56
C ARG A 260 16.92 -5.30 -3.53
N LEU A 261 17.76 -4.37 -3.12
CA LEU A 261 18.35 -3.34 -3.97
C LEU A 261 19.86 -3.45 -3.93
N GLU A 262 20.49 -3.28 -5.09
CA GLU A 262 21.93 -3.06 -5.18
C GLU A 262 22.20 -1.84 -6.05
N GLY A 263 23.21 -1.10 -5.65
CA GLY A 263 23.73 0.01 -6.40
C GLY A 263 25.25 -0.02 -6.46
N THR A 264 25.84 0.98 -7.08
CA THR A 264 27.30 1.03 -7.31
C THR A 264 28.09 1.27 -6.02
N GLU A 265 27.47 1.76 -4.95
CA GLU A 265 28.13 2.11 -3.68
C GLU A 265 27.60 1.34 -2.46
N GLY A 266 26.50 0.59 -2.60
CA GLY A 266 25.91 -0.15 -1.50
C GLY A 266 24.75 -1.03 -1.92
N ALA A 267 24.16 -1.74 -0.95
CA ALA A 267 23.00 -2.57 -1.15
C ALA A 267 22.08 -2.50 0.08
N ALA A 268 20.81 -2.85 -0.14
CA ALA A 268 19.81 -2.96 0.91
C ALA A 268 19.00 -4.24 0.76
N LEU A 269 18.60 -4.84 1.88
CA LEU A 269 17.72 -6.00 1.95
C LEU A 269 16.59 -5.72 2.94
N VAL A 270 15.36 -5.71 2.44
CA VAL A 270 14.15 -5.64 3.25
C VAL A 270 13.58 -7.04 3.44
N THR A 271 13.18 -7.39 4.65
CA THR A 271 12.36 -8.56 4.95
C THR A 271 10.94 -8.10 5.29
N LEU A 272 9.98 -8.54 4.48
CA LEU A 272 8.56 -8.22 4.62
C LEU A 272 7.90 -9.19 5.60
N GLY A 273 8.03 -8.92 6.89
CA GLY A 273 7.59 -9.80 7.97
C GLY A 273 6.10 -10.09 7.97
N LEU A 274 5.26 -9.10 7.63
CA LEU A 274 3.81 -9.25 7.57
C LEU A 274 3.35 -10.43 6.69
N LEU A 275 4.06 -10.69 5.60
CA LEU A 275 3.69 -11.75 4.65
C LEU A 275 3.91 -13.16 5.21
N MET A 276 4.82 -13.28 6.17
CA MET A 276 5.17 -14.55 6.78
C MET A 276 4.31 -14.79 8.02
N ASN A 277 3.55 -15.88 8.04
CA ASN A 277 2.66 -16.22 9.15
C ASN A 277 1.50 -15.22 9.33
N TYR A 278 0.92 -14.73 8.23
CA TYR A 278 -0.25 -13.85 8.27
C TYR A 278 -1.43 -14.48 9.03
N PRO A 279 -2.20 -13.75 9.88
CA PRO A 279 -2.16 -12.30 10.08
C PRO A 279 -1.18 -11.79 11.15
N GLU A 280 -0.59 -12.64 11.98
CA GLU A 280 0.32 -12.22 13.06
C GLU A 280 1.59 -11.57 12.51
N GLY A 281 2.10 -12.10 11.42
CA GLY A 281 3.35 -11.67 10.80
C GLY A 281 4.59 -12.04 11.64
N GLU A 282 5.75 -11.94 11.01
CA GLU A 282 7.07 -12.01 11.65
C GLU A 282 7.67 -10.59 11.74
N PRO A 283 8.76 -10.38 12.49
CA PRO A 283 9.44 -9.08 12.53
C PRO A 283 9.90 -8.65 11.14
N GLU A 284 9.66 -7.39 10.80
CA GLU A 284 10.19 -6.77 9.59
C GLU A 284 11.64 -6.33 9.82
N LYS A 285 12.48 -6.37 8.78
CA LYS A 285 13.88 -5.99 8.86
C LYS A 285 14.29 -5.15 7.65
N LEU A 286 15.23 -4.27 7.89
CA LEU A 286 15.99 -3.57 6.86
C LEU A 286 17.46 -3.63 7.22
N GLU A 287 18.26 -4.16 6.32
CA GLU A 287 19.71 -4.18 6.42
C GLU A 287 20.31 -3.40 5.25
N ILE A 288 21.30 -2.57 5.52
CA ILE A 288 21.99 -1.76 4.53
C ILE A 288 23.50 -1.96 4.68
N ILE A 289 24.19 -2.08 3.56
CA ILE A 289 25.65 -2.05 3.46
C ILE A 289 26.07 -0.94 2.49
N THR A 290 27.16 -0.28 2.79
CA THR A 290 27.81 0.68 1.88
C THR A 290 29.29 0.34 1.75
N LYS A 291 29.96 0.85 0.71
CA LYS A 291 31.41 0.66 0.57
C LYS A 291 32.15 1.06 1.85
N GLY A 292 32.92 0.11 2.40
CA GLY A 292 33.73 0.32 3.60
C GLY A 292 33.01 0.11 4.92
N THR A 293 31.80 -0.50 4.91
CA THR A 293 31.06 -0.90 6.11
C THR A 293 30.69 -2.38 6.05
N ASP A 294 30.23 -2.94 7.16
CA ASP A 294 29.52 -4.20 7.21
C ASP A 294 28.00 -3.98 7.06
N TRP A 295 27.24 -5.08 6.86
CA TRP A 295 25.77 -5.03 6.90
C TRP A 295 25.29 -4.46 8.23
N THR A 296 24.53 -3.39 8.17
CA THR A 296 24.00 -2.68 9.33
C THR A 296 22.50 -2.79 9.33
N GLU A 297 21.95 -3.38 10.38
CA GLU A 297 20.50 -3.46 10.59
C GLU A 297 19.98 -2.11 11.09
N VAL A 298 18.90 -1.65 10.48
CA VAL A 298 18.11 -0.50 10.94
C VAL A 298 17.11 -1.03 11.97
N ASP A 299 17.11 -0.44 13.16
CA ASP A 299 16.17 -0.81 14.24
C ASP A 299 14.76 -0.30 13.91
N ILE A 300 13.98 -1.14 13.20
CA ILE A 300 12.66 -0.78 12.68
C ILE A 300 11.65 -0.60 13.80
N GLN A 301 11.04 0.58 13.85
CA GLN A 301 10.02 0.97 14.81
C GLN A 301 8.63 0.93 14.15
N GLY A 302 7.87 -0.12 14.40
CA GLY A 302 6.55 -0.31 13.81
C GLY A 302 6.51 -1.48 12.81
N ARG A 303 5.45 -1.53 12.02
CA ARG A 303 5.17 -2.60 11.07
C ARG A 303 4.51 -2.04 9.81
N TRP A 304 4.56 -2.79 8.72
CA TRP A 304 3.79 -2.44 7.53
C TRP A 304 2.30 -2.26 7.90
N PHE A 305 1.66 -3.26 8.53
CA PHE A 305 0.31 -3.13 9.07
C PHE A 305 0.35 -3.00 10.60
N PRO A 306 -0.35 -2.03 11.21
CA PRO A 306 -1.20 -1.02 10.55
C PRO A 306 -0.45 0.29 10.23
N ASP A 307 0.83 0.42 10.57
CA ASP A 307 1.50 1.73 10.69
C ASP A 307 1.59 2.49 9.37
N ALA A 308 1.77 1.80 8.25
CA ALA A 308 1.85 2.44 6.94
C ALA A 308 0.57 3.22 6.56
N PHE A 309 -0.59 2.84 7.08
CA PHE A 309 -1.86 3.54 6.85
C PHE A 309 -1.92 4.91 7.53
N ILE A 310 -1.12 5.11 8.58
CA ILE A 310 -0.94 6.43 9.20
C ILE A 310 -0.35 7.39 8.19
N GLY A 311 0.72 6.98 7.49
CA GLY A 311 1.40 7.81 6.50
C GLY A 311 0.51 8.20 5.34
N VAL A 312 -0.29 7.26 4.80
CA VAL A 312 -1.25 7.54 3.72
C VAL A 312 -2.24 8.64 4.13
N MET A 313 -2.88 8.49 5.30
CA MET A 313 -3.84 9.46 5.80
C MET A 313 -3.16 10.77 6.20
N SER A 314 -1.96 10.72 6.80
CA SER A 314 -1.20 11.91 7.16
C SER A 314 -0.88 12.77 5.95
N ASN A 315 -0.37 12.17 4.87
CA ASN A 315 -0.07 12.88 3.62
C ASN A 315 -1.33 13.53 3.00
N MET A 316 -2.48 12.83 3.01
CA MET A 316 -3.74 13.43 2.54
C MET A 316 -4.18 14.61 3.40
N GLN A 317 -4.10 14.51 4.73
CA GLN A 317 -4.46 15.60 5.64
C GLN A 317 -3.52 16.80 5.51
N ARG A 318 -2.21 16.56 5.44
CA ARG A 318 -1.20 17.60 5.25
C ARG A 318 -1.35 18.31 3.91
N PHE A 319 -1.63 17.55 2.84
CA PHE A 319 -1.93 18.12 1.53
C PHE A 319 -3.17 19.01 1.57
N LYS A 320 -4.27 18.54 2.18
CA LYS A 320 -5.50 19.34 2.37
C LYS A 320 -5.24 20.62 3.19
N ASN A 321 -4.31 20.57 4.14
CA ASN A 321 -3.91 21.71 4.97
C ASN A 321 -2.93 22.67 4.26
N GLY A 322 -2.42 22.32 3.08
CA GLY A 322 -1.38 23.08 2.38
C GLY A 322 0.03 22.95 3.00
N GLU A 323 0.27 21.88 3.78
CA GLU A 323 1.53 21.57 4.43
C GLU A 323 2.45 20.73 3.53
N ASP A 324 1.89 19.91 2.65
CA ASP A 324 2.59 19.15 1.61
C ASP A 324 2.26 19.74 0.23
N GLU A 325 3.27 19.86 -0.62
CA GLU A 325 3.10 20.39 -1.99
C GLU A 325 2.45 19.37 -2.94
N LYS A 326 2.53 18.07 -2.61
CA LYS A 326 2.03 16.97 -3.45
C LYS A 326 1.58 15.77 -2.63
N LEU A 327 0.64 15.02 -3.21
CA LEU A 327 0.34 13.67 -2.75
C LEU A 327 1.44 12.70 -3.20
N ILE A 328 1.78 11.74 -2.33
CA ILE A 328 2.81 10.72 -2.62
C ILE A 328 2.27 9.65 -3.58
N SER A 329 0.98 9.34 -3.47
CA SER A 329 0.32 8.33 -4.32
C SER A 329 -0.95 8.90 -4.97
N PRO A 330 -0.86 10.00 -5.77
CA PRO A 330 -2.05 10.55 -6.44
C PRO A 330 -2.60 9.54 -7.45
N ILE A 331 -3.91 9.58 -7.71
CA ILE A 331 -4.53 8.64 -8.66
C ILE A 331 -4.01 8.83 -10.09
N GLU A 332 -3.54 10.02 -10.46
CA GLU A 332 -2.89 10.35 -11.72
C GLU A 332 -1.62 9.53 -11.95
N ASP A 333 -0.85 9.26 -10.89
CA ASP A 333 0.31 8.35 -10.98
C ASP A 333 -0.12 6.89 -10.90
N SER A 334 -1.14 6.60 -10.10
CA SER A 334 -1.60 5.25 -9.82
C SER A 334 -2.15 4.52 -11.06
N ILE A 335 -2.67 5.25 -12.05
CA ILE A 335 -3.13 4.65 -13.31
C ILE A 335 -2.00 3.98 -14.09
N HIS A 336 -0.78 4.46 -13.95
CA HIS A 336 0.40 3.85 -14.57
C HIS A 336 0.81 2.54 -13.90
N THR A 337 0.45 2.33 -12.64
CA THR A 337 0.67 1.05 -11.94
C THR A 337 -0.27 -0.04 -12.48
N MET A 338 -1.41 0.34 -13.04
CA MET A 338 -2.39 -0.57 -13.65
C MET A 338 -2.17 -0.80 -15.15
N SER A 339 -1.38 0.03 -15.81
CA SER A 339 -1.10 -0.07 -17.26
C SER A 339 0.08 -0.98 -17.54
#